data_230bcd9cce2d5573a92650bd35b4e7b0
#
_entry.id   230bcd9cce2d5573a92650bd35b4e7b0
#
_cell.length_a   1.000
_cell.length_b   1.000
_cell.length_c   1.000
_cell.angle_alpha   90.00
_cell.angle_beta   90.00
_cell.angle_gamma   90.00
#
_symmetry.space_group_name_H-M   'P 1'
#
loop_
_entity.id
_entity.type
_entity.pdbx_description
1 polymer ?
#
loop_
_entity_poly.entity_id
_entity_poly.type
_entity_poly.pdbx_seq_one_letter_code
_entity_poly.pdbx_strand_id
1 'polypeptide(L)'
;QKWEGVQTKTDGVYDQPTSAMLYTSDHGENIFDDERSLFLHAAPKASDYELHVPFIIWTSDGFSKQYPDILKALGENRPKQVQSSLSAFHTMLGIGGIQTRYRLDEYSVASGKYHPTKLLYLDDHDEAIPQEDAKF
;
A
#
# COMPACT_ATOMS: atom_id res chain seq x y z
N GLN A 1 -21.58 -3.70 -4.27
CA GLN A 1 -22.02 -3.76 -2.86
C GLN A 1 -21.53 -2.49 -2.16
N LYS A 2 -22.43 -1.68 -1.62
CA LYS A 2 -22.06 -0.57 -0.74
C LYS A 2 -21.64 -1.15 0.61
N TRP A 3 -20.42 -0.87 1.03
CA TRP A 3 -20.02 -1.07 2.41
C TRP A 3 -20.72 -0.02 3.28
N GLU A 4 -21.64 -0.45 4.12
CA GLU A 4 -22.15 0.38 5.19
C GLU A 4 -21.26 0.16 6.41
N GLY A 5 -20.53 1.20 6.81
CA GLY A 5 -19.67 1.15 7.98
C GLY A 5 -20.47 0.90 9.25
N VAL A 6 -19.87 0.22 10.22
CA VAL A 6 -20.45 0.01 11.56
C VAL A 6 -20.64 1.39 12.20
N GLN A 7 -21.90 1.83 12.37
CA GLN A 7 -22.25 3.01 13.13
C GLN A 7 -22.24 2.67 14.61
N THR A 8 -21.32 3.20 15.36
CA THR A 8 -21.40 3.19 16.82
C THR A 8 -22.26 4.37 17.27
N LYS A 9 -23.37 4.07 17.95
CA LYS A 9 -24.28 5.05 18.52
C LYS A 9 -23.79 5.42 19.92
N THR A 10 -23.25 6.61 20.08
CA THR A 10 -23.00 7.20 21.40
C THR A 10 -23.88 8.44 21.55
N ASP A 11 -24.82 8.40 22.48
CA ASP A 11 -25.60 9.52 23.05
C ASP A 11 -26.26 10.49 22.06
N GLY A 12 -26.78 10.00 20.95
CA GLY A 12 -27.57 10.80 20.01
C GLY A 12 -26.77 11.75 19.12
N VAL A 13 -25.46 11.82 19.26
CA VAL A 13 -24.57 12.52 18.36
C VAL A 13 -23.99 11.47 17.39
N TYR A 14 -24.30 11.59 16.10
CA TYR A 14 -23.64 10.80 15.05
C TYR A 14 -22.23 11.36 14.87
N ASP A 15 -21.27 10.82 15.59
CA ASP A 15 -19.88 11.06 15.28
C ASP A 15 -19.61 10.49 13.88
N GLN A 16 -18.95 11.28 13.04
CA GLN A 16 -18.51 10.82 11.73
C GLN A 16 -17.59 9.61 11.93
N PRO A 17 -17.85 8.47 11.28
CA PRO A 17 -17.04 7.28 11.50
C PRO A 17 -15.58 7.57 11.17
N THR A 18 -14.70 7.22 12.11
CA THR A 18 -13.26 7.31 11.96
C THR A 18 -12.75 6.04 11.30
N SER A 19 -12.67 6.04 9.99
CA SER A 19 -12.34 4.86 9.19
C SER A 19 -11.23 5.15 8.19
N ALA A 20 -10.38 4.16 7.97
CA ALA A 20 -9.42 4.15 6.88
C ALA A 20 -9.38 2.76 6.24
N MET A 21 -9.02 2.71 4.98
CA MET A 21 -8.86 1.49 4.20
C MET A 21 -7.54 1.56 3.44
N LEU A 22 -6.77 0.47 3.48
CA LEU A 22 -5.66 0.24 2.59
C LEU A 22 -6.03 -0.90 1.65
N TYR A 23 -5.84 -0.67 0.36
CA TYR A 23 -6.00 -1.68 -0.68
C TYR A 23 -4.69 -1.80 -1.46
N THR A 24 -4.23 -3.02 -1.64
CA THR A 24 -3.13 -3.38 -2.52
C THR A 24 -3.35 -4.79 -3.07
N SER A 25 -2.67 -5.13 -4.15
CA SER A 25 -2.61 -6.51 -4.66
C SER A 25 -1.28 -7.14 -4.24
N ASP A 26 -1.23 -8.45 -4.17
CA ASP A 26 -0.02 -9.23 -3.98
C ASP A 26 0.87 -9.20 -5.24
N HIS A 27 0.27 -9.31 -6.43
CA HIS A 27 0.91 -9.18 -7.74
C HIS A 27 -0.08 -8.66 -8.78
N GLY A 28 0.43 -8.32 -9.95
CA GLY A 28 -0.36 -8.09 -11.16
C GLY A 28 -0.43 -9.36 -12.02
N GLU A 29 -0.96 -9.21 -13.23
CA GLU A 29 -1.15 -10.30 -14.19
C GLU A 29 -0.75 -9.86 -15.59
N ASN A 30 -0.11 -10.75 -16.35
CA ASN A 30 0.07 -10.59 -17.77
C ASN A 30 -1.16 -11.12 -18.53
N ILE A 31 -1.62 -10.36 -19.49
CA ILE A 31 -2.73 -10.74 -20.38
C ILE A 31 -2.34 -10.50 -21.85
N PHE A 32 -1.14 -10.94 -22.22
CA PHE A 32 -0.54 -10.72 -23.54
C PHE A 32 -0.23 -9.25 -23.85
N ASP A 33 0.22 -8.51 -22.83
CA ASP A 33 0.40 -7.05 -22.91
C ASP A 33 1.67 -6.63 -23.66
N ASP A 34 2.65 -7.52 -23.80
CA ASP A 34 3.92 -7.24 -24.44
C ASP A 34 4.33 -8.28 -25.49
N GLU A 35 5.47 -8.06 -26.15
CA GLU A 35 5.99 -8.93 -27.22
C GLU A 35 6.30 -10.36 -26.78
N ARG A 36 6.47 -10.59 -25.48
CA ARG A 36 6.71 -11.93 -24.91
C ARG A 36 5.46 -12.77 -24.84
N SER A 37 4.28 -12.14 -25.03
CA SER A 37 2.98 -12.82 -24.99
C SER A 37 2.79 -13.65 -23.70
N LEU A 38 3.24 -13.11 -22.57
CA LEU A 38 3.08 -13.76 -21.28
C LEU A 38 1.60 -13.78 -20.86
N PHE A 39 1.24 -14.83 -20.12
CA PHE A 39 -0.10 -15.00 -19.59
C PHE A 39 -0.03 -15.38 -18.12
N LEU A 40 -0.84 -14.73 -17.26
CA LEU A 40 -0.83 -14.83 -15.82
C LEU A 40 0.47 -14.28 -15.20
N HIS A 41 0.86 -14.80 -14.04
CA HIS A 41 2.04 -14.43 -13.28
C HIS A 41 3.05 -15.59 -13.16
N ALA A 42 4.11 -15.37 -12.39
CA ALA A 42 5.18 -16.33 -12.16
C ALA A 42 6.01 -16.68 -13.42
N ALA A 43 6.17 -15.73 -14.31
CA ALA A 43 7.16 -15.86 -15.38
C ALA A 43 8.57 -15.87 -14.76
N PRO A 44 9.54 -16.65 -15.32
CA PRO A 44 10.92 -16.69 -14.83
C PRO A 44 11.57 -15.30 -14.73
N LYS A 45 11.14 -14.38 -15.58
CA LYS A 45 11.48 -12.97 -15.51
C LYS A 45 10.17 -12.15 -15.48
N ALA A 46 9.89 -11.56 -14.33
CA ALA A 46 8.67 -10.80 -14.09
C ALA A 46 8.55 -9.61 -15.05
N SER A 47 7.33 -9.26 -15.42
CA SER A 47 7.01 -8.08 -16.20
C SER A 47 6.66 -6.90 -15.31
N ASP A 48 6.66 -5.68 -15.86
CA ASP A 48 6.12 -4.53 -15.17
C ASP A 48 4.62 -4.70 -14.84
N TYR A 49 3.87 -5.48 -15.64
CA TYR A 49 2.46 -5.79 -15.41
C TYR A 49 2.24 -6.68 -14.17
N GLU A 50 3.20 -7.57 -13.86
CA GLU A 50 3.19 -8.38 -12.63
C GLU A 50 3.63 -7.57 -11.41
N LEU A 51 4.58 -6.65 -11.58
CA LEU A 51 5.22 -5.94 -10.47
C LEU A 51 4.49 -4.63 -10.09
N HIS A 52 3.75 -4.02 -11.01
CA HIS A 52 3.06 -2.76 -10.81
C HIS A 52 1.66 -3.00 -10.23
N VAL A 53 1.54 -2.89 -8.92
CA VAL A 53 0.28 -3.08 -8.21
C VAL A 53 -0.24 -1.77 -7.63
N PRO A 54 -1.57 -1.60 -7.50
CA PRO A 54 -2.15 -0.44 -6.84
C PRO A 54 -1.83 -0.44 -5.35
N PHE A 55 -1.53 0.74 -4.80
CA PHE A 55 -1.39 0.98 -3.38
C PHE A 55 -2.29 2.16 -3.01
N ILE A 56 -3.50 1.87 -2.55
CA ILE A 56 -4.56 2.85 -2.37
C ILE A 56 -4.89 2.97 -0.88
N ILE A 57 -4.90 4.21 -0.39
CA ILE A 57 -5.38 4.52 0.96
C ILE A 57 -6.56 5.47 0.84
N TRP A 58 -7.67 5.08 1.43
CA TRP A 58 -8.86 5.90 1.60
C TRP A 58 -9.08 6.21 3.08
N THR A 59 -9.54 7.41 3.38
CA THR A 59 -9.88 7.85 4.73
C THR A 59 -11.23 8.56 4.74
N SER A 60 -12.00 8.35 5.83
CA SER A 60 -13.22 9.11 6.06
C SER A 60 -12.90 10.54 6.49
N ASP A 61 -13.91 11.43 6.40
CA ASP A 61 -13.80 12.80 6.90
C ASP A 61 -13.52 12.83 8.41
N GLY A 62 -14.12 11.90 9.17
CA GLY A 62 -13.86 11.76 10.60
C GLY A 62 -12.41 11.41 10.89
N PHE A 63 -11.85 10.47 10.14
CA PHE A 63 -10.43 10.11 10.25
C PHE A 63 -9.53 11.31 9.91
N SER A 64 -9.83 11.98 8.80
CA SER A 64 -9.05 13.13 8.32
C SER A 64 -9.00 14.27 9.31
N LYS A 65 -10.11 14.53 10.00
CA LYS A 65 -10.20 15.55 11.06
C LYS A 65 -9.43 15.16 12.33
N GLN A 66 -9.49 13.87 12.69
CA GLN A 66 -8.88 13.38 13.92
C GLN A 66 -7.36 13.19 13.79
N TYR A 67 -6.87 12.84 12.58
CA TYR A 67 -5.46 12.53 12.32
C TYR A 67 -4.86 13.36 11.19
N PRO A 68 -4.84 14.71 11.31
CA PRO A 68 -4.37 15.60 10.26
C PRO A 68 -2.91 15.37 9.87
N ASP A 69 -2.06 14.96 10.82
CA ASP A 69 -0.64 14.67 10.57
C ASP A 69 -0.46 13.44 9.66
N ILE A 70 -1.31 12.42 9.83
CA ILE A 70 -1.33 11.25 8.95
C ILE A 70 -1.74 11.68 7.53
N LEU A 71 -2.79 12.49 7.40
CA LEU A 71 -3.25 13.00 6.11
C LEU A 71 -2.17 13.82 5.40
N LYS A 72 -1.46 14.67 6.14
CA LYS A 72 -0.33 15.43 5.62
C LYS A 72 0.76 14.50 5.09
N ALA A 73 1.16 13.51 5.89
CA ALA A 73 2.17 12.53 5.49
C ALA A 73 1.75 11.74 4.24
N LEU A 74 0.50 11.27 4.17
CA LEU A 74 -0.04 10.59 3.00
C LEU A 74 0.01 11.46 1.74
N GLY A 75 -0.34 12.74 1.86
CA GLY A 75 -0.27 13.72 0.77
C GLY A 75 1.16 13.94 0.27
N GLU A 76 2.12 14.11 1.18
CA GLU A 76 3.54 14.32 0.87
C GLU A 76 4.22 13.06 0.29
N ASN A 77 3.74 11.88 0.67
CA ASN A 77 4.31 10.61 0.23
C ASN A 77 3.64 10.07 -1.05
N ARG A 78 2.49 10.61 -1.45
CA ARG A 78 1.71 10.17 -2.63
C ARG A 78 2.53 10.03 -3.93
N PRO A 79 3.45 10.98 -4.28
CA PRO A 79 4.23 10.87 -5.51
C PRO A 79 5.45 9.94 -5.39
N LYS A 80 5.71 9.36 -4.23
CA LYS A 80 6.90 8.55 -3.98
C LYS A 80 6.65 7.10 -4.37
N GLN A 81 7.72 6.40 -4.74
CA GLN A 81 7.67 4.95 -4.95
C GLN A 81 7.41 4.21 -3.64
N VAL A 82 6.64 3.12 -3.74
CA VAL A 82 6.27 2.27 -2.60
C VAL A 82 6.59 0.81 -2.92
N GLN A 83 7.36 0.18 -2.06
CA GLN A 83 7.51 -1.27 -2.02
C GLN A 83 6.33 -1.83 -1.21
N SER A 84 5.25 -2.29 -1.88
CA SER A 84 4.00 -2.66 -1.22
C SER A 84 4.18 -3.76 -0.17
N SER A 85 4.95 -4.80 -0.48
CA SER A 85 5.26 -5.91 0.43
C SER A 85 5.93 -5.47 1.75
N LEU A 86 6.74 -4.40 1.71
CA LEU A 86 7.37 -3.82 2.89
C LEU A 86 6.45 -2.80 3.58
N SER A 87 5.86 -1.90 2.79
CA SER A 87 5.17 -0.71 3.33
C SER A 87 3.77 -1.00 3.86
N ALA A 88 3.07 -2.03 3.36
CA ALA A 88 1.69 -2.31 3.75
C ALA A 88 1.57 -2.56 5.26
N PHE A 89 2.40 -3.43 5.81
CA PHE A 89 2.40 -3.75 7.25
C PHE A 89 2.64 -2.49 8.12
N HIS A 90 3.70 -1.75 7.83
CA HIS A 90 4.06 -0.57 8.61
C HIS A 90 3.04 0.57 8.48
N THR A 91 2.45 0.72 7.29
CA THR A 91 1.39 1.71 7.03
C THR A 91 0.10 1.35 7.77
N MET A 92 -0.30 0.09 7.79
CA MET A 92 -1.47 -0.37 8.54
C MET A 92 -1.31 -0.12 10.03
N LEU A 93 -0.15 -0.43 10.61
CA LEU A 93 0.14 -0.12 12.01
C LEU A 93 0.11 1.39 12.27
N GLY A 94 0.64 2.20 11.34
CA GLY A 94 0.64 3.65 11.44
C GLY A 94 -0.77 4.24 11.45
N ILE A 95 -1.60 3.84 10.50
CA ILE A 95 -3.00 4.27 10.38
C ILE A 95 -3.83 3.83 11.59
N GLY A 96 -3.60 2.60 12.08
CA GLY A 96 -4.28 2.05 13.25
C GLY A 96 -3.79 2.61 14.60
N GLY A 97 -2.80 3.50 14.60
CA GLY A 97 -2.22 4.05 15.84
C GLY A 97 -1.50 3.02 16.70
N ILE A 98 -1.15 1.85 16.14
CA ILE A 98 -0.54 0.75 16.88
C ILE A 98 0.94 1.02 17.10
N GLN A 99 1.35 1.04 18.37
CA GLN A 99 2.74 1.19 18.79
C GLN A 99 3.33 -0.17 19.11
N THR A 100 4.38 -0.55 18.39
CA THR A 100 5.08 -1.83 18.58
C THR A 100 6.53 -1.68 18.13
N ARG A 101 7.42 -2.51 18.70
CA ARG A 101 8.83 -2.57 18.29
C ARG A 101 9.03 -3.00 16.82
N TYR A 102 8.00 -3.58 16.21
CA TYR A 102 8.05 -4.05 14.83
C TYR A 102 7.60 -2.99 13.82
N ARG A 103 7.00 -1.88 14.28
CA ARG A 103 6.62 -0.78 13.41
C ARG A 103 7.83 0.11 13.15
N LEU A 104 8.19 0.28 11.89
CA LEU A 104 9.26 1.15 11.42
C LEU A 104 8.63 2.29 10.60
N ASP A 105 8.71 3.50 11.14
CA ASP A 105 8.06 4.69 10.57
C ASP A 105 8.63 5.07 9.20
N GLU A 106 9.90 4.73 8.93
CA GLU A 106 10.58 4.95 7.66
C GLU A 106 10.00 4.14 6.49
N TYR A 107 9.26 3.06 6.79
CA TYR A 107 8.57 2.24 5.77
C TYR A 107 7.06 2.50 5.70
N SER A 108 6.53 3.39 6.56
CA SER A 108 5.11 3.74 6.57
C SER A 108 4.83 4.98 5.74
N VAL A 109 4.02 4.88 4.68
CA VAL A 109 3.59 6.06 3.91
C VAL A 109 2.68 7.00 4.71
N ALA A 110 2.16 6.54 5.85
CA ALA A 110 1.41 7.35 6.81
C ALA A 110 2.31 8.13 7.79
N SER A 111 3.63 8.13 7.57
CA SER A 111 4.62 8.81 8.39
C SER A 111 5.39 9.86 7.59
N GLY A 112 5.65 11.02 8.19
CA GLY A 112 6.56 12.03 7.64
C GLY A 112 8.03 11.58 7.56
N LYS A 113 8.36 10.41 8.15
CA LYS A 113 9.69 9.80 8.08
C LYS A 113 9.85 8.82 6.93
N TYR A 114 8.80 8.63 6.11
CA TYR A 114 8.84 7.68 5.00
C TYR A 114 9.94 8.00 4.00
N HIS A 115 10.73 6.99 3.68
CA HIS A 115 11.74 7.03 2.63
C HIS A 115 11.52 5.90 1.62
N PRO A 116 11.45 6.21 0.31
CA PRO A 116 11.41 5.17 -0.72
C PRO A 116 12.62 4.25 -0.60
N THR A 117 12.38 2.96 -0.74
CA THR A 117 13.42 1.94 -0.82
C THR A 117 13.68 1.56 -2.27
N LYS A 118 14.78 0.87 -2.54
CA LYS A 118 14.98 0.21 -3.81
C LYS A 118 13.86 -0.81 -4.01
N LEU A 119 13.21 -0.78 -5.17
CA LEU A 119 12.16 -1.74 -5.48
C LEU A 119 12.79 -3.09 -5.80
N LEU A 120 12.34 -4.13 -5.09
CA LEU A 120 12.78 -5.50 -5.25
C LEU A 120 11.58 -6.40 -5.54
N TYR A 121 11.78 -7.46 -6.31
CA TYR A 121 10.83 -8.56 -6.44
C TYR A 121 11.55 -9.89 -6.18
N LEU A 122 10.80 -10.92 -5.87
CA LEU A 122 11.33 -12.29 -5.80
C LEU A 122 11.21 -12.93 -7.18
N ASP A 123 12.30 -13.54 -7.62
CA ASP A 123 12.29 -14.36 -8.83
C ASP A 123 11.76 -15.79 -8.53
N ASP A 124 11.79 -16.66 -9.53
CA ASP A 124 11.35 -18.06 -9.43
C ASP A 124 12.30 -18.97 -8.59
N HIS A 125 13.40 -18.40 -8.10
CA HIS A 125 14.36 -19.03 -7.20
C HIS A 125 14.33 -18.43 -5.78
N ASP A 126 13.33 -17.58 -5.47
CA ASP A 126 13.22 -16.83 -4.21
C ASP A 126 14.39 -15.85 -3.97
N GLU A 127 15.08 -15.41 -5.03
CA GLU A 127 16.12 -14.41 -4.93
C GLU A 127 15.53 -12.99 -5.09
N ALA A 128 16.01 -12.05 -4.26
CA ALA A 128 15.57 -10.67 -4.32
C ALA A 128 16.28 -9.90 -5.45
N ILE A 129 15.56 -9.68 -6.55
CA ILE A 129 16.06 -9.03 -7.76
C ILE A 129 15.59 -7.56 -7.78
N PRO A 130 16.46 -6.58 -8.12
CA PRO A 130 16.04 -5.21 -8.37
C PRO A 130 15.05 -5.12 -9.53
N GLN A 131 13.98 -4.33 -9.36
CA GLN A 131 12.98 -4.16 -10.42
C GLN A 131 13.58 -3.63 -11.73
N GLU A 132 14.63 -2.82 -11.65
CA GLU A 132 15.35 -2.32 -12.83
C GLU A 132 15.97 -3.44 -13.69
N ASP A 133 16.26 -4.60 -13.09
CA ASP A 133 16.82 -5.77 -13.78
C ASP A 133 15.70 -6.64 -14.41
N ALA A 134 14.43 -6.34 -14.10
CA ALA A 134 13.28 -6.95 -14.78
C ALA A 134 13.08 -6.43 -16.22
N LYS A 135 13.77 -5.35 -16.60
CA LYS A 135 13.66 -4.75 -17.92
C LYS A 135 14.07 -5.74 -19.03
N PHE A 136 13.29 -5.74 -20.06
CA PHE A 136 13.34 -6.61 -21.25
C PHE A 136 14.07 -5.91 -22.38
#